data_fc1db0cc19d0d5bbbaa02b0b01cb7e3b
#
_entry.id   fc1db0cc19d0d5bbbaa02b0b01cb7e3b
#
_cell.length_a   1.000
_cell.length_b   1.000
_cell.length_c   1.000
_cell.angle_alpha   90.00
_cell.angle_beta   90.00
_cell.angle_gamma   90.00
#
_symmetry.space_group_name_H-M   'P 1'
#
loop_
_entity.id
_entity.type
_entity.pdbx_description
1 polymer ?
#
loop_
_entity_poly.entity_id
_entity_poly.type
_entity_poly.pdbx_seq_one_letter_code
_entity_poly.pdbx_strand_id
1 'polypeptide(L)'
;MDVNMMISQAKGQGMPAAAAARPDTLYPVLFIFSGEQTGIHQQEETLYMDALLTLIDKGNTFLWSFLLLVMLVGTGVYYTIRLKFIQIRRFREGWHEVFGNFSLSGQKHEKGEMTSFQAIATAIAAQVGTGNLAGAATALIGGGPGAIFWMWVSAFFGMATIYSEAVLAQTYRTEKHGEITGGPVYYIKAAFKGTLGRVMAGLFAVFIILALGFMGNMVQSNSIGAAFAEVFAEFGLALPPVTVGLVLAVIAAFIFLGGTRRLAAVVEKLVPIMAIIYIFGSLILILLHITALPRAVAMIFVGAFSPQAVLGAGAGIGVREAVRFGVARGLFSNEAGMGSTPHAHARARASSPHHQGMCAMVSVFIDTFIILNLTVFSILTTGVMDSGKTGVALAQQAFASSFGRFGTVFIAVCLLFFAFSTILGWHFFGETNVRYLFGDRASRIYSLLVVLFIVIGSTLKVQLVWDLSDFFNGLMVIPNVCALIALTAVVRKEAGRHGAL
;
A
#
# COMPACT_ATOMS: atom_id res chain seq x y z
N MET A 1 11.74 49.74 -1.74
CA MET A 1 11.81 49.56 -0.28
C MET A 1 12.57 48.24 -0.09
N ASP A 2 13.75 48.32 0.50
CA ASP A 2 14.84 47.35 0.35
C ASP A 2 14.57 46.06 1.14
N VAL A 3 14.68 44.91 0.47
CA VAL A 3 14.45 43.58 1.04
C VAL A 3 15.37 43.28 2.24
N ASN A 4 16.54 43.95 2.29
CA ASN A 4 17.50 43.81 3.37
C ASN A 4 17.00 44.46 4.69
N MET A 5 16.06 45.39 4.62
CA MET A 5 15.47 46.03 5.79
C MET A 5 14.39 45.17 6.47
N MET A 6 13.69 44.33 5.69
CA MET A 6 12.71 43.36 6.23
C MET A 6 13.38 42.17 6.93
N ILE A 7 14.55 41.75 6.48
CA ILE A 7 15.29 40.62 7.09
C ILE A 7 15.90 41.03 8.44
N SER A 8 16.23 42.33 8.63
CA SER A 8 16.75 42.85 9.90
C SER A 8 15.68 42.93 10.98
N GLN A 9 14.40 43.20 10.63
CA GLN A 9 13.31 43.28 11.61
C GLN A 9 12.80 41.88 12.05
N ALA A 10 12.93 40.86 11.26
CA ALA A 10 12.53 39.48 11.60
C ALA A 10 13.48 38.80 12.60
N LYS A 11 14.73 39.26 12.73
CA LYS A 11 15.70 38.71 13.70
C LYS A 11 15.51 39.16 15.14
N GLY A 12 14.62 40.11 15.38
CA GLY A 12 14.35 40.68 16.72
C GLY A 12 13.21 40.04 17.47
N GLN A 13 12.42 39.17 16.89
CA GLN A 13 11.31 38.47 17.57
C GLN A 13 11.57 36.95 17.51
N GLY A 14 11.96 36.37 18.63
CA GLY A 14 12.37 35.00 18.82
C GLY A 14 11.35 33.96 18.34
N MET A 15 11.31 33.69 17.06
CA MET A 15 10.62 32.54 16.46
C MET A 15 11.60 31.38 16.28
N PRO A 16 11.19 30.11 16.53
CA PRO A 16 12.05 28.95 16.40
C PRO A 16 12.42 28.67 14.93
N ALA A 17 13.66 28.24 14.71
CA ALA A 17 14.36 28.08 13.43
C ALA A 17 13.82 26.99 12.47
N ALA A 18 12.55 26.64 12.54
CA ALA A 18 11.93 25.60 11.72
C ALA A 18 11.22 26.09 10.42
N ALA A 19 11.23 27.41 10.15
CA ALA A 19 10.45 28.01 9.06
C ALA A 19 11.26 28.54 7.87
N ALA A 20 12.55 28.21 7.74
CA ALA A 20 13.41 28.70 6.65
C ALA A 20 13.94 27.56 5.79
N ALA A 21 13.06 26.74 5.20
CA ALA A 21 13.43 25.89 4.08
C ALA A 21 13.27 26.68 2.78
N ARG A 22 14.39 26.97 2.10
CA ARG A 22 14.44 27.69 0.83
C ARG A 22 13.72 26.94 -0.30
N PRO A 23 13.02 27.63 -1.25
CA PRO A 23 12.28 27.02 -2.35
C PRO A 23 13.13 26.34 -3.45
N ASP A 24 14.45 26.42 -3.40
CA ASP A 24 15.33 26.24 -4.56
C ASP A 24 15.63 24.77 -4.95
N THR A 25 14.93 23.77 -4.40
CA THR A 25 15.24 22.35 -4.64
C THR A 25 14.14 21.54 -5.34
N LEU A 26 13.18 22.20 -6.00
CA LEU A 26 12.03 21.54 -6.62
C LEU A 26 12.18 21.14 -8.11
N TYR A 27 13.26 21.53 -8.82
CA TYR A 27 13.28 21.55 -10.28
C TYR A 27 14.39 20.78 -11.04
N PRO A 28 14.67 19.48 -10.81
CA PRO A 28 15.54 18.78 -11.77
C PRO A 28 14.83 18.15 -12.98
N VAL A 29 13.53 17.83 -12.89
CA VAL A 29 12.86 17.00 -13.91
C VAL A 29 12.19 17.81 -15.02
N LEU A 30 11.73 19.02 -14.74
CA LEU A 30 11.13 19.90 -15.76
C LEU A 30 12.18 20.60 -16.64
N PHE A 31 13.43 20.71 -16.17
CA PHE A 31 14.52 21.34 -16.93
C PHE A 31 15.03 20.54 -18.14
N ILE A 32 14.66 19.28 -18.27
CA ILE A 32 15.09 18.44 -19.41
C ILE A 32 14.32 18.77 -20.70
N PHE A 33 13.21 19.50 -20.62
CA PHE A 33 12.32 19.79 -21.74
C PHE A 33 12.09 21.27 -22.04
N SER A 34 12.65 22.22 -21.28
CA SER A 34 12.47 23.64 -21.51
C SER A 34 13.81 24.32 -21.80
N GLY A 35 14.01 24.71 -23.08
CA GLY A 35 14.95 25.75 -23.42
C GLY A 35 14.54 27.06 -22.74
N GLU A 36 15.52 27.93 -22.47
CA GLU A 36 15.44 29.25 -21.81
C GLU A 36 14.05 29.90 -21.84
N GLN A 37 13.33 29.84 -20.72
CA GLN A 37 12.05 30.52 -20.55
C GLN A 37 12.22 31.73 -19.63
N THR A 38 11.59 32.82 -19.99
CA THR A 38 11.59 34.09 -19.28
C THR A 38 10.97 33.96 -17.85
N GLY A 39 11.48 34.68 -16.86
CA GLY A 39 11.12 34.57 -15.46
C GLY A 39 9.62 34.68 -15.11
N ILE A 40 8.78 35.19 -16.00
CA ILE A 40 7.32 35.28 -15.86
C ILE A 40 6.68 33.88 -15.99
N HIS A 41 7.12 33.05 -16.95
CA HIS A 41 6.62 31.68 -17.11
C HIS A 41 6.98 30.77 -15.92
N GLN A 42 8.16 30.97 -15.32
CA GLN A 42 8.55 30.23 -14.10
C GLN A 42 7.66 30.56 -12.91
N GLN A 43 7.24 31.82 -12.73
CA GLN A 43 6.32 32.20 -11.66
C GLN A 43 4.91 31.63 -11.86
N GLU A 44 4.42 31.64 -13.06
CA GLU A 44 3.11 31.04 -13.41
C GLU A 44 3.12 29.53 -13.20
N GLU A 45 4.14 28.80 -13.66
CA GLU A 45 4.27 27.36 -13.45
C GLU A 45 4.36 27.01 -11.97
N THR A 46 5.09 27.80 -11.17
CA THR A 46 5.17 27.62 -9.71
C THR A 46 3.79 27.81 -9.08
N LEU A 47 3.06 28.86 -9.48
CA LEU A 47 1.72 29.16 -8.95
C LEU A 47 0.70 28.04 -9.28
N TYR A 48 0.73 27.50 -10.51
CA TYR A 48 -0.12 26.37 -10.91
C TYR A 48 0.24 25.09 -10.14
N MET A 49 1.52 24.82 -9.93
CA MET A 49 1.97 23.65 -9.17
C MET A 49 1.53 23.75 -7.70
N ASP A 50 1.72 24.89 -7.06
CA ASP A 50 1.29 25.13 -5.68
C ASP A 50 -0.24 25.04 -5.52
N ALA A 51 -0.98 25.55 -6.49
CA ALA A 51 -2.44 25.42 -6.52
C ALA A 51 -2.87 23.94 -6.66
N LEU A 52 -2.20 23.18 -7.52
CA LEU A 52 -2.47 21.74 -7.69
C LEU A 52 -2.15 20.95 -6.43
N LEU A 53 -0.98 21.20 -5.82
CA LEU A 53 -0.59 20.55 -4.56
C LEU A 53 -1.56 20.89 -3.43
N THR A 54 -2.01 22.13 -3.34
CA THR A 54 -3.02 22.57 -2.37
C THR A 54 -4.36 21.86 -2.60
N LEU A 55 -4.77 21.68 -3.87
CA LEU A 55 -5.99 20.96 -4.22
C LEU A 55 -5.89 19.48 -3.83
N ILE A 56 -4.75 18.83 -4.10
CA ILE A 56 -4.49 17.43 -3.73
C ILE A 56 -4.51 17.27 -2.22
N ASP A 57 -3.86 18.15 -1.47
CA ASP A 57 -3.83 18.10 0.01
C ASP A 57 -5.24 18.31 0.61
N LYS A 58 -6.00 19.29 0.12
CA LYS A 58 -7.40 19.47 0.54
C LYS A 58 -8.26 18.26 0.17
N GLY A 59 -8.06 17.69 -1.02
CA GLY A 59 -8.73 16.47 -1.46
C GLY A 59 -8.39 15.28 -0.57
N ASN A 60 -7.12 15.05 -0.28
CA ASN A 60 -6.66 14.02 0.65
C ASN A 60 -7.24 14.21 2.06
N THR A 61 -7.21 15.43 2.55
CA THR A 61 -7.79 15.75 3.86
C THR A 61 -9.28 15.43 3.90
N PHE A 62 -10.05 15.80 2.89
CA PHE A 62 -11.47 15.47 2.81
C PHE A 62 -11.72 13.97 2.69
N LEU A 63 -11.00 13.29 1.80
CA LEU A 63 -11.16 11.86 1.55
C LEU A 63 -10.80 11.02 2.79
N TRP A 64 -9.60 11.21 3.34
CA TRP A 64 -9.05 10.35 4.40
C TRP A 64 -9.42 10.75 5.81
N SER A 65 -9.87 12.01 6.05
CA SER A 65 -10.28 12.40 7.41
C SER A 65 -11.65 11.89 7.81
N PHE A 66 -12.57 11.69 6.87
CA PHE A 66 -13.95 11.29 7.18
C PHE A 66 -14.55 10.32 6.19
N LEU A 67 -14.56 10.66 4.88
CA LEU A 67 -15.34 9.93 3.87
C LEU A 67 -14.89 8.46 3.78
N LEU A 68 -13.62 8.22 3.53
CA LEU A 68 -13.08 6.87 3.34
C LEU A 68 -13.05 6.07 4.63
N LEU A 69 -12.78 6.73 5.76
CA LEU A 69 -12.85 6.09 7.07
C LEU A 69 -14.24 5.51 7.31
N VAL A 70 -15.30 6.30 7.08
CA VAL A 70 -16.69 5.85 7.23
C VAL A 70 -17.03 4.78 6.18
N MET A 71 -16.66 5.00 4.92
CA MET A 71 -16.97 4.04 3.85
C MET A 71 -16.29 2.69 4.06
N LEU A 72 -14.98 2.67 4.34
CA LEU A 72 -14.21 1.43 4.42
C LEU A 72 -14.49 0.68 5.73
N VAL A 73 -14.37 1.37 6.88
CA VAL A 73 -14.67 0.76 8.18
C VAL A 73 -16.15 0.42 8.28
N GLY A 74 -17.04 1.32 7.84
CA GLY A 74 -18.49 1.09 7.82
C GLY A 74 -18.87 -0.11 6.95
N THR A 75 -18.28 -0.28 5.77
CA THR A 75 -18.48 -1.47 4.93
C THR A 75 -17.96 -2.73 5.60
N GLY A 76 -16.82 -2.66 6.27
CA GLY A 76 -16.26 -3.79 7.03
C GLY A 76 -17.15 -4.21 8.19
N VAL A 77 -17.66 -3.26 8.97
CA VAL A 77 -18.65 -3.52 10.04
C VAL A 77 -19.93 -4.10 9.46
N TYR A 78 -20.44 -3.50 8.38
CA TYR A 78 -21.63 -3.97 7.69
C TYR A 78 -21.50 -5.44 7.25
N TYR A 79 -20.41 -5.80 6.56
CA TYR A 79 -20.18 -7.17 6.12
C TYR A 79 -19.88 -8.12 7.29
N THR A 80 -19.20 -7.67 8.33
CA THR A 80 -18.99 -8.46 9.56
C THR A 80 -20.33 -8.90 10.15
N ILE A 81 -21.29 -7.97 10.27
CA ILE A 81 -22.63 -8.29 10.79
C ILE A 81 -23.40 -9.17 9.80
N ARG A 82 -23.42 -8.80 8.50
CA ARG A 82 -24.18 -9.53 7.47
C ARG A 82 -23.68 -10.95 7.22
N LEU A 83 -22.40 -11.21 7.46
CA LEU A 83 -21.76 -12.52 7.36
C LEU A 83 -21.57 -13.20 8.71
N LYS A 84 -22.20 -12.68 9.78
CA LYS A 84 -22.19 -13.26 11.14
C LYS A 84 -20.77 -13.52 11.66
N PHE A 85 -19.88 -12.49 11.56
CA PHE A 85 -18.49 -12.58 12.03
C PHE A 85 -17.70 -13.72 11.36
N ILE A 86 -17.77 -13.83 10.04
CA ILE A 86 -17.12 -14.87 9.26
C ILE A 86 -15.62 -14.96 9.53
N GLN A 87 -14.95 -13.83 9.76
CA GLN A 87 -13.53 -13.73 10.08
C GLN A 87 -13.14 -14.38 11.43
N ILE A 88 -14.09 -14.65 12.31
CA ILE A 88 -13.87 -15.42 13.54
C ILE A 88 -14.30 -16.86 13.33
N ARG A 89 -15.55 -17.04 12.89
CA ARG A 89 -16.18 -18.36 12.85
C ARG A 89 -15.55 -19.33 11.86
N ARG A 90 -15.04 -18.80 10.75
CA ARG A 90 -14.49 -19.58 9.65
C ARG A 90 -12.98 -19.35 9.43
N PHE A 91 -12.31 -18.65 10.37
CA PHE A 91 -10.88 -18.37 10.23
C PHE A 91 -10.04 -19.63 10.05
N ARG A 92 -10.33 -20.68 10.82
CA ARG A 92 -9.63 -21.97 10.73
C ARG A 92 -9.77 -22.61 9.33
N GLU A 93 -10.94 -22.48 8.71
CA GLU A 93 -11.18 -22.96 7.36
C GLU A 93 -10.28 -22.22 6.35
N GLY A 94 -10.28 -20.89 6.41
CA GLY A 94 -9.40 -20.08 5.55
C GLY A 94 -7.91 -20.38 5.76
N TRP A 95 -7.49 -20.56 6.99
CA TRP A 95 -6.12 -20.92 7.32
C TRP A 95 -5.74 -22.28 6.70
N HIS A 96 -6.65 -23.26 6.76
CA HIS A 96 -6.44 -24.57 6.13
C HIS A 96 -6.42 -24.49 4.61
N GLU A 97 -7.24 -23.63 3.99
CA GLU A 97 -7.21 -23.42 2.53
C GLU A 97 -5.88 -22.83 2.06
N VAL A 98 -5.27 -21.92 2.82
CA VAL A 98 -3.99 -21.30 2.46
C VAL A 98 -2.82 -22.25 2.71
N PHE A 99 -2.77 -22.92 3.85
CA PHE A 99 -1.60 -23.67 4.32
C PHE A 99 -1.77 -25.20 4.29
N GLY A 100 -3.00 -25.69 4.32
CA GLY A 100 -3.28 -27.16 4.36
C GLY A 100 -3.01 -27.88 3.05
N ASN A 101 -3.12 -27.17 1.92
CA ASN A 101 -2.88 -27.69 0.57
C ASN A 101 -1.59 -27.12 -0.05
N PHE A 102 -0.63 -26.74 0.78
CA PHE A 102 0.62 -26.15 0.34
C PHE A 102 1.45 -27.18 -0.45
N SER A 103 1.47 -27.04 -1.77
CA SER A 103 2.32 -27.84 -2.65
C SER A 103 3.28 -26.94 -3.39
N LEU A 104 4.58 -27.10 -3.13
CA LEU A 104 5.65 -26.41 -3.86
C LEU A 104 5.83 -26.94 -5.30
N SER A 105 5.23 -28.07 -5.64
CA SER A 105 5.26 -28.65 -6.99
C SER A 105 4.10 -28.10 -7.81
N GLY A 106 4.44 -27.26 -8.80
CA GLY A 106 3.48 -26.65 -9.70
C GLY A 106 2.57 -27.66 -10.39
N GLN A 107 1.27 -27.56 -10.15
CA GLN A 107 0.28 -28.28 -10.94
C GLN A 107 0.27 -27.73 -12.38
N LYS A 108 0.11 -28.63 -13.37
CA LYS A 108 -0.04 -28.23 -14.79
C LYS A 108 -1.28 -27.36 -14.96
N HIS A 109 -1.12 -26.19 -15.58
CA HIS A 109 -2.16 -25.16 -15.73
C HIS A 109 -2.73 -25.11 -17.14
N GLU A 110 -4.02 -24.80 -17.25
CA GLU A 110 -4.63 -24.32 -18.47
C GLU A 110 -4.16 -22.88 -18.77
N LYS A 111 -4.19 -22.50 -20.05
CA LYS A 111 -3.75 -21.16 -20.46
C LYS A 111 -4.61 -20.08 -19.77
N GLY A 112 -3.96 -19.16 -19.04
CA GLY A 112 -4.59 -17.97 -18.49
C GLY A 112 -5.12 -18.06 -17.04
N GLU A 113 -5.06 -19.25 -16.40
CA GLU A 113 -5.39 -19.40 -14.98
C GLU A 113 -4.14 -19.32 -14.09
N MET A 114 -4.32 -18.85 -12.86
CA MET A 114 -3.35 -18.93 -11.76
C MET A 114 -3.77 -20.06 -10.83
N THR A 115 -2.80 -20.76 -10.22
CA THR A 115 -3.14 -21.61 -9.07
C THR A 115 -3.74 -20.75 -7.95
N SER A 116 -4.50 -21.35 -7.03
CA SER A 116 -4.94 -20.65 -5.84
C SER A 116 -3.75 -20.07 -5.07
N PHE A 117 -2.64 -20.80 -4.99
CA PHE A 117 -1.40 -20.30 -4.36
C PHE A 117 -0.79 -19.11 -5.11
N GLN A 118 -0.69 -19.14 -6.44
CA GLN A 118 -0.20 -17.99 -7.23
C GLN A 118 -1.08 -16.76 -7.08
N ALA A 119 -2.39 -16.93 -7.02
CA ALA A 119 -3.32 -15.83 -6.82
C ALA A 119 -3.22 -15.23 -5.41
N ILE A 120 -3.09 -16.08 -4.38
CA ILE A 120 -2.85 -15.64 -2.99
C ILE A 120 -1.48 -14.95 -2.89
N ALA A 121 -0.43 -15.55 -3.46
CA ALA A 121 0.90 -14.96 -3.48
C ALA A 121 0.89 -13.60 -4.20
N THR A 122 0.15 -13.46 -5.31
CA THR A 122 0.02 -12.18 -6.02
C THR A 122 -0.75 -11.15 -5.18
N ALA A 123 -1.79 -11.56 -4.45
CA ALA A 123 -2.51 -10.66 -3.53
C ALA A 123 -1.61 -10.24 -2.36
N ILE A 124 -0.92 -11.19 -1.72
CA ILE A 124 0.04 -10.90 -0.63
C ILE A 124 1.21 -10.03 -1.14
N ALA A 125 1.70 -10.27 -2.35
CA ALA A 125 2.75 -9.43 -2.94
C ALA A 125 2.32 -7.96 -3.12
N ALA A 126 1.05 -7.74 -3.45
CA ALA A 126 0.50 -6.40 -3.57
C ALA A 126 0.32 -5.74 -2.19
N GLN A 127 -0.15 -6.50 -1.20
CA GLN A 127 -0.39 -6.03 0.16
C GLN A 127 0.90 -5.80 0.94
N VAL A 128 1.80 -6.79 0.96
CA VAL A 128 3.06 -6.72 1.74
C VAL A 128 4.12 -5.93 0.97
N GLY A 129 4.14 -4.64 1.18
CA GLY A 129 5.00 -3.68 0.50
C GLY A 129 5.60 -2.64 1.43
N THR A 130 5.76 -1.41 0.91
CA THR A 130 6.19 -0.26 1.73
C THR A 130 5.24 0.04 2.87
N GLY A 131 3.95 -0.34 2.75
CA GLY A 131 2.93 -0.18 3.80
C GLY A 131 3.34 -0.81 5.12
N ASN A 132 3.89 -2.01 5.08
CA ASN A 132 4.27 -2.77 6.27
C ASN A 132 5.53 -2.23 6.97
N LEU A 133 6.43 -1.56 6.25
CA LEU A 133 7.66 -0.98 6.79
C LEU A 133 7.50 0.53 6.99
N ALA A 134 7.43 1.28 5.90
CA ALA A 134 7.34 2.72 5.92
C ALA A 134 5.97 3.22 6.43
N GLY A 135 4.88 2.56 6.03
CA GLY A 135 3.52 2.91 6.45
C GLY A 135 3.33 2.70 7.95
N ALA A 136 3.78 1.57 8.51
CA ALA A 136 3.74 1.29 9.93
C ALA A 136 4.56 2.32 10.74
N ALA A 137 5.78 2.62 10.28
CA ALA A 137 6.63 3.64 10.91
C ALA A 137 6.00 5.04 10.84
N THR A 138 5.41 5.41 9.70
CA THR A 138 4.70 6.69 9.54
C THR A 138 3.47 6.78 10.45
N ALA A 139 2.74 5.67 10.63
CA ALA A 139 1.60 5.63 11.55
C ALA A 139 2.03 5.80 13.01
N LEU A 140 3.15 5.19 13.40
CA LEU A 140 3.72 5.36 14.75
C LEU A 140 4.15 6.82 15.02
N ILE A 141 4.74 7.49 14.04
CA ILE A 141 5.18 8.88 14.22
C ILE A 141 4.01 9.87 14.13
N GLY A 142 3.11 9.69 13.14
CA GLY A 142 2.00 10.63 12.92
C GLY A 142 0.80 10.44 13.83
N GLY A 143 0.52 9.18 14.24
CA GLY A 143 -0.63 8.83 15.07
C GLY A 143 -0.27 8.30 16.46
N GLY A 144 1.04 8.17 16.76
CA GLY A 144 1.53 7.54 17.98
C GLY A 144 1.32 6.02 17.99
N PRO A 145 1.79 5.32 19.05
CA PRO A 145 1.63 3.86 19.19
C PRO A 145 0.18 3.40 19.12
N GLY A 146 -0.77 4.24 19.57
CA GLY A 146 -2.20 3.97 19.50
C GLY A 146 -2.76 3.80 18.09
N ALA A 147 -2.11 4.35 17.07
CA ALA A 147 -2.50 4.13 15.68
C ALA A 147 -2.52 2.65 15.30
N ILE A 148 -1.66 1.85 15.92
CA ILE A 148 -1.57 0.41 15.65
C ILE A 148 -2.82 -0.33 16.10
N PHE A 149 -3.40 0.04 17.24
CA PHE A 149 -4.68 -0.49 17.67
C PHE A 149 -5.77 -0.23 16.62
N TRP A 150 -5.82 0.96 16.05
CA TRP A 150 -6.79 1.31 15.02
C TRP A 150 -6.50 0.65 13.66
N MET A 151 -5.24 0.32 13.37
CA MET A 151 -4.87 -0.56 12.26
C MET A 151 -5.46 -1.96 12.45
N TRP A 152 -5.35 -2.54 13.65
CA TRP A 152 -5.94 -3.85 13.94
C TRP A 152 -7.45 -3.85 13.82
N VAL A 153 -8.12 -2.81 14.32
CA VAL A 153 -9.58 -2.65 14.21
C VAL A 153 -9.99 -2.57 12.74
N SER A 154 -9.31 -1.75 11.95
CA SER A 154 -9.62 -1.61 10.52
C SER A 154 -9.36 -2.91 9.75
N ALA A 155 -8.27 -3.61 10.03
CA ALA A 155 -7.96 -4.89 9.41
C ALA A 155 -8.96 -5.99 9.79
N PHE A 156 -9.36 -6.05 11.06
CA PHE A 156 -10.37 -7.02 11.51
C PHE A 156 -11.69 -6.87 10.73
N PHE A 157 -12.18 -5.64 10.57
CA PHE A 157 -13.36 -5.39 9.75
C PHE A 157 -13.08 -5.53 8.25
N GLY A 158 -11.88 -5.16 7.82
CA GLY A 158 -11.39 -5.31 6.45
C GLY A 158 -11.37 -6.76 5.97
N MET A 159 -11.12 -7.73 6.87
CA MET A 159 -11.17 -9.17 6.55
C MET A 159 -12.54 -9.60 5.99
N ALA A 160 -13.65 -9.07 6.50
CA ALA A 160 -14.97 -9.35 5.96
C ALA A 160 -15.23 -8.63 4.62
N THR A 161 -14.65 -7.45 4.44
CA THR A 161 -14.73 -6.70 3.17
C THR A 161 -13.99 -7.43 2.07
N ILE A 162 -12.73 -7.80 2.29
CA ILE A 162 -11.91 -8.46 1.25
C ILE A 162 -12.44 -9.86 0.91
N TYR A 163 -13.01 -10.56 1.87
CA TYR A 163 -13.77 -11.79 1.61
C TYR A 163 -14.86 -11.52 0.56
N SER A 164 -15.64 -10.47 0.77
CA SER A 164 -16.74 -10.10 -0.12
C SER A 164 -16.25 -9.68 -1.51
N GLU A 165 -15.15 -8.94 -1.57
CA GLU A 165 -14.47 -8.57 -2.82
C GLU A 165 -14.03 -9.80 -3.63
N ALA A 166 -13.36 -10.75 -2.98
CA ALA A 166 -12.88 -11.97 -3.63
C ALA A 166 -14.03 -12.87 -4.09
N VAL A 167 -15.10 -12.99 -3.29
CA VAL A 167 -16.33 -13.70 -3.69
C VAL A 167 -16.94 -13.09 -4.95
N LEU A 168 -17.08 -11.77 -5.00
CA LEU A 168 -17.62 -11.08 -6.18
C LEU A 168 -16.69 -11.18 -7.38
N ALA A 169 -15.38 -11.09 -7.18
CA ALA A 169 -14.39 -11.24 -8.24
C ALA A 169 -14.47 -12.60 -8.91
N GLN A 170 -14.63 -13.67 -8.13
CA GLN A 170 -14.82 -15.03 -8.62
C GLN A 170 -16.20 -15.22 -9.29
N THR A 171 -17.25 -14.65 -8.72
CA THR A 171 -18.62 -14.79 -9.24
C THR A 171 -18.80 -14.09 -10.59
N TYR A 172 -18.14 -12.94 -10.78
CA TYR A 172 -18.27 -12.12 -11.99
C TYR A 172 -17.04 -12.18 -12.90
N ARG A 173 -16.15 -13.17 -12.71
CA ARG A 173 -15.05 -13.40 -13.64
C ARG A 173 -15.56 -13.80 -15.01
N THR A 174 -14.80 -13.47 -16.03
CA THR A 174 -15.14 -13.77 -17.43
C THR A 174 -13.90 -14.23 -18.17
N GLU A 175 -14.13 -14.88 -19.31
CA GLU A 175 -13.06 -15.25 -20.23
C GLU A 175 -12.99 -14.25 -21.38
N LYS A 176 -11.81 -13.79 -21.71
CA LYS A 176 -11.52 -12.97 -22.89
C LYS A 176 -10.26 -13.46 -23.58
N HIS A 177 -10.34 -13.69 -24.87
CA HIS A 177 -9.22 -14.18 -25.70
C HIS A 177 -8.53 -15.45 -25.15
N GLY A 178 -9.30 -16.34 -24.52
CA GLY A 178 -8.77 -17.58 -23.93
C GLY A 178 -8.05 -17.37 -22.59
N GLU A 179 -8.19 -16.19 -21.96
CA GLU A 179 -7.67 -15.92 -20.63
C GLU A 179 -8.79 -15.55 -19.66
N ILE A 180 -8.74 -16.10 -18.44
CA ILE A 180 -9.61 -15.68 -17.34
C ILE A 180 -9.22 -14.27 -16.90
N THR A 181 -10.21 -13.39 -16.83
CA THR A 181 -10.06 -12.03 -16.33
C THR A 181 -11.23 -11.66 -15.42
N GLY A 182 -11.04 -10.66 -14.57
CA GLY A 182 -12.07 -10.20 -13.64
C GLY A 182 -11.58 -9.04 -12.80
N GLY A 183 -12.30 -8.73 -11.76
CA GLY A 183 -12.01 -7.63 -10.86
C GLY A 183 -13.18 -6.66 -10.77
N PRO A 184 -13.02 -5.50 -10.07
CA PRO A 184 -14.10 -4.59 -9.76
C PRO A 184 -14.90 -4.09 -10.96
N VAL A 185 -14.27 -3.79 -12.09
CA VAL A 185 -14.97 -3.29 -13.29
C VAL A 185 -16.10 -4.21 -13.73
N TYR A 186 -15.99 -5.52 -13.51
CA TYR A 186 -17.00 -6.49 -13.89
C TYR A 186 -18.17 -6.52 -12.91
N TYR A 187 -17.91 -6.58 -11.60
CA TYR A 187 -18.98 -6.58 -10.63
C TYR A 187 -19.60 -5.19 -10.41
N ILE A 188 -18.87 -4.07 -10.63
CA ILE A 188 -19.45 -2.72 -10.67
C ILE A 188 -20.49 -2.62 -11.79
N LYS A 189 -20.19 -3.14 -12.98
CA LYS A 189 -21.15 -3.21 -14.09
C LYS A 189 -22.36 -4.11 -13.79
N ALA A 190 -22.16 -5.15 -13.00
CA ALA A 190 -23.25 -6.03 -12.56
C ALA A 190 -24.12 -5.36 -11.47
N ALA A 191 -23.51 -4.57 -10.58
CA ALA A 191 -24.20 -3.83 -9.53
C ALA A 191 -25.08 -2.71 -10.10
N PHE A 192 -24.56 -1.98 -11.09
CA PHE A 192 -25.21 -0.80 -11.69
C PHE A 192 -25.44 -1.03 -13.18
N LYS A 193 -26.70 -1.19 -13.57
CA LYS A 193 -27.07 -1.44 -14.97
C LYS A 193 -26.94 -0.17 -15.83
N GLY A 194 -26.77 -0.36 -17.13
CA GLY A 194 -26.82 0.71 -18.11
C GLY A 194 -25.59 1.65 -18.09
N THR A 195 -25.83 2.93 -18.30
CA THR A 195 -24.78 3.96 -18.41
C THR A 195 -24.05 4.19 -17.09
N LEU A 196 -24.77 4.19 -15.96
CA LEU A 196 -24.18 4.40 -14.64
C LEU A 196 -23.09 3.34 -14.33
N GLY A 197 -23.39 2.06 -14.57
CA GLY A 197 -22.42 0.99 -14.34
C GLY A 197 -21.20 1.08 -15.26
N ARG A 198 -21.39 1.53 -16.51
CA ARG A 198 -20.26 1.76 -17.44
C ARG A 198 -19.37 2.90 -16.99
N VAL A 199 -19.96 4.02 -16.55
CA VAL A 199 -19.23 5.20 -16.07
C VAL A 199 -18.47 4.86 -14.78
N MET A 200 -19.13 4.27 -13.78
CA MET A 200 -18.49 3.90 -12.51
C MET A 200 -17.34 2.89 -12.71
N ALA A 201 -17.52 1.88 -13.56
CA ALA A 201 -16.47 0.92 -13.90
C ALA A 201 -15.32 1.58 -14.65
N GLY A 202 -15.61 2.52 -15.56
CA GLY A 202 -14.60 3.32 -16.25
C GLY A 202 -13.78 4.21 -15.30
N LEU A 203 -14.46 4.91 -14.39
CA LEU A 203 -13.79 5.74 -13.37
C LEU A 203 -12.91 4.89 -12.46
N PHE A 204 -13.42 3.75 -11.97
CA PHE A 204 -12.61 2.82 -11.18
C PHE A 204 -11.35 2.38 -11.95
N ALA A 205 -11.52 2.00 -13.23
CA ALA A 205 -10.39 1.55 -14.06
C ALA A 205 -9.34 2.65 -14.26
N VAL A 206 -9.76 3.90 -14.48
CA VAL A 206 -8.83 5.05 -14.58
C VAL A 206 -8.12 5.28 -13.24
N PHE A 207 -8.87 5.31 -12.15
CA PHE A 207 -8.29 5.60 -10.84
C PHE A 207 -7.29 4.52 -10.39
N ILE A 208 -7.56 3.23 -10.59
CA ILE A 208 -6.59 2.18 -10.22
C ILE A 208 -5.33 2.21 -11.09
N ILE A 209 -5.44 2.57 -12.38
CA ILE A 209 -4.28 2.75 -13.25
C ILE A 209 -3.41 3.89 -12.71
N LEU A 210 -4.00 5.02 -12.33
CA LEU A 210 -3.28 6.15 -11.78
C LEU A 210 -2.74 5.86 -10.38
N ALA A 211 -3.59 5.32 -9.48
CA ALA A 211 -3.26 5.04 -8.09
C ALA A 211 -2.13 4.02 -7.94
N LEU A 212 -2.36 2.81 -8.43
CA LEU A 212 -1.43 1.69 -8.23
C LEU A 212 -0.49 1.52 -9.41
N GLY A 213 -1.03 1.64 -10.64
CA GLY A 213 -0.26 1.43 -11.86
C GLY A 213 0.89 2.42 -12.04
N PHE A 214 0.70 3.68 -11.69
CA PHE A 214 1.72 4.71 -11.80
C PHE A 214 2.19 5.22 -10.43
N MET A 215 1.35 5.93 -9.67
CA MET A 215 1.76 6.61 -8.44
C MET A 215 2.23 5.62 -7.37
N GLY A 216 1.52 4.52 -7.17
CA GLY A 216 1.90 3.49 -6.22
C GLY A 216 3.25 2.85 -6.55
N ASN A 217 3.51 2.55 -7.82
CA ASN A 217 4.81 2.03 -8.24
C ASN A 217 5.94 3.03 -8.04
N MET A 218 5.66 4.34 -8.16
CA MET A 218 6.61 5.40 -7.80
C MET A 218 6.92 5.41 -6.29
N VAL A 219 5.90 5.23 -5.42
CA VAL A 219 6.09 5.10 -3.95
C VAL A 219 7.03 3.96 -3.63
N GLN A 220 6.81 2.79 -4.25
CA GLN A 220 7.64 1.61 -4.02
C GLN A 220 9.09 1.84 -4.43
N SER A 221 9.33 2.34 -5.67
CA SER A 221 10.67 2.59 -6.18
C SER A 221 11.39 3.68 -5.40
N ASN A 222 10.69 4.74 -5.00
CA ASN A 222 11.22 5.82 -4.17
C ASN A 222 11.72 5.30 -2.82
N SER A 223 10.90 4.48 -2.16
CA SER A 223 11.24 3.90 -0.87
C SER A 223 12.44 2.95 -0.94
N ILE A 224 12.55 2.13 -2.00
CA ILE A 224 13.73 1.29 -2.22
C ILE A 224 14.96 2.16 -2.45
N GLY A 225 14.85 3.19 -3.30
CA GLY A 225 15.94 4.12 -3.60
C GLY A 225 16.46 4.81 -2.35
N ALA A 226 15.57 5.31 -1.49
CA ALA A 226 15.91 5.95 -0.22
C ALA A 226 16.61 4.98 0.75
N ALA A 227 16.10 3.74 0.87
CA ALA A 227 16.68 2.74 1.76
C ALA A 227 18.10 2.34 1.34
N PHE A 228 18.36 2.17 0.05
CA PHE A 228 19.71 1.86 -0.44
C PHE A 228 20.64 3.06 -0.39
N ALA A 229 20.14 4.28 -0.60
CA ALA A 229 20.97 5.49 -0.41
C ALA A 229 21.50 5.59 1.02
N GLU A 230 20.68 5.28 2.05
CA GLU A 230 21.10 5.22 3.45
C GLU A 230 22.18 4.13 3.66
N VAL A 231 21.98 2.94 3.08
CA VAL A 231 23.01 1.86 3.13
C VAL A 231 24.33 2.33 2.54
N PHE A 232 24.34 2.88 1.34
CA PHE A 232 25.57 3.31 0.70
C PHE A 232 26.24 4.46 1.45
N ALA A 233 25.47 5.37 2.05
CA ALA A 233 26.00 6.46 2.88
C ALA A 233 26.74 5.92 4.11
N GLU A 234 26.30 4.84 4.75
CA GLU A 234 27.02 4.19 5.86
C GLU A 234 28.39 3.60 5.45
N PHE A 235 28.56 3.28 4.16
CA PHE A 235 29.85 2.84 3.60
C PHE A 235 30.68 3.97 3.01
N GLY A 236 30.26 5.24 3.20
CA GLY A 236 30.93 6.42 2.67
C GLY A 236 30.75 6.63 1.16
N LEU A 237 29.76 5.99 0.56
CA LEU A 237 29.45 6.08 -0.86
C LEU A 237 28.18 6.90 -1.06
N ALA A 238 28.24 7.95 -1.88
CA ALA A 238 27.08 8.73 -2.29
C ALA A 238 26.48 8.11 -3.56
N LEU A 239 25.47 7.23 -3.39
CA LEU A 239 24.74 6.66 -4.52
C LEU A 239 23.45 7.42 -4.77
N PRO A 240 23.27 8.07 -5.92
CA PRO A 240 22.00 8.71 -6.26
C PRO A 240 20.85 7.66 -6.31
N PRO A 241 19.68 7.93 -5.73
CA PRO A 241 18.53 6.99 -5.74
C PRO A 241 18.11 6.56 -7.15
N VAL A 242 18.33 7.39 -8.16
CA VAL A 242 18.06 7.08 -9.58
C VAL A 242 18.81 5.84 -10.08
N THR A 243 20.01 5.59 -9.55
CA THR A 243 20.78 4.39 -9.93
C THR A 243 20.07 3.12 -9.53
N VAL A 244 19.49 3.11 -8.32
CA VAL A 244 18.66 2.00 -7.83
C VAL A 244 17.39 1.91 -8.68
N GLY A 245 16.74 3.04 -8.97
CA GLY A 245 15.56 3.12 -9.83
C GLY A 245 15.80 2.55 -11.23
N LEU A 246 16.94 2.81 -11.86
CA LEU A 246 17.32 2.25 -13.15
C LEU A 246 17.50 0.72 -13.10
N VAL A 247 18.16 0.21 -12.07
CA VAL A 247 18.30 -1.25 -11.88
C VAL A 247 16.94 -1.92 -11.72
N LEU A 248 16.07 -1.34 -10.88
CA LEU A 248 14.70 -1.83 -10.69
C LEU A 248 13.90 -1.80 -12.00
N ALA A 249 14.02 -0.72 -12.76
CA ALA A 249 13.33 -0.53 -14.04
C ALA A 249 13.74 -1.61 -15.07
N VAL A 250 15.03 -1.95 -15.15
CA VAL A 250 15.52 -3.00 -16.05
C VAL A 250 14.97 -4.37 -15.65
N ILE A 251 14.99 -4.70 -14.36
CA ILE A 251 14.45 -5.98 -13.85
C ILE A 251 12.93 -6.03 -14.07
N ALA A 252 12.21 -4.95 -13.76
CA ALA A 252 10.78 -4.85 -13.97
C ALA A 252 10.41 -4.99 -15.44
N ALA A 253 11.12 -4.31 -16.35
CA ALA A 253 10.92 -4.40 -17.80
C ALA A 253 11.05 -5.86 -18.29
N PHE A 254 12.09 -6.57 -17.84
CA PHE A 254 12.28 -7.98 -18.19
C PHE A 254 11.10 -8.85 -17.75
N ILE A 255 10.54 -8.59 -16.56
CA ILE A 255 9.41 -9.37 -16.04
C ILE A 255 8.12 -8.99 -16.77
N PHE A 256 7.82 -7.69 -16.93
CA PHE A 256 6.60 -7.20 -17.55
C PHE A 256 6.48 -7.64 -19.02
N LEU A 257 7.56 -7.56 -19.80
CA LEU A 257 7.59 -8.04 -21.19
C LEU A 257 7.35 -9.55 -21.30
N GLY A 258 7.55 -10.31 -20.23
CA GLY A 258 7.22 -11.74 -20.17
C GLY A 258 5.74 -12.03 -19.87
N GLY A 259 4.93 -11.00 -19.64
CA GLY A 259 3.50 -11.08 -19.38
C GLY A 259 3.13 -11.65 -18.02
N THR A 260 1.82 -11.80 -17.80
CA THR A 260 1.25 -12.19 -16.51
C THR A 260 1.73 -13.55 -16.00
N ARG A 261 2.06 -14.49 -16.90
CA ARG A 261 2.58 -15.80 -16.50
C ARG A 261 3.97 -15.71 -15.85
N ARG A 262 4.89 -14.91 -16.43
CA ARG A 262 6.23 -14.70 -15.85
C ARG A 262 6.13 -13.96 -14.53
N LEU A 263 5.29 -12.94 -14.47
CA LEU A 263 5.02 -12.17 -13.27
C LEU A 263 4.54 -13.09 -12.14
N ALA A 264 3.51 -13.90 -12.35
CA ALA A 264 2.99 -14.84 -11.35
C ALA A 264 4.05 -15.85 -10.88
N ALA A 265 4.88 -16.38 -11.79
CA ALA A 265 5.95 -17.33 -11.45
C ALA A 265 7.07 -16.69 -10.61
N VAL A 266 7.36 -15.40 -10.80
CA VAL A 266 8.33 -14.66 -9.97
C VAL A 266 7.74 -14.41 -8.59
N VAL A 267 6.53 -13.88 -8.52
CA VAL A 267 5.84 -13.53 -7.28
C VAL A 267 5.62 -14.76 -6.39
N GLU A 268 5.24 -15.90 -6.97
CA GLU A 268 5.04 -17.18 -6.26
C GLU A 268 6.27 -17.61 -5.45
N LYS A 269 7.47 -17.34 -5.96
CA LYS A 269 8.74 -17.68 -5.28
C LYS A 269 9.20 -16.55 -4.35
N LEU A 270 9.01 -15.30 -4.77
CA LEU A 270 9.50 -14.14 -4.05
C LEU A 270 8.79 -13.98 -2.69
N VAL A 271 7.46 -14.14 -2.65
CA VAL A 271 6.64 -13.91 -1.47
C VAL A 271 7.02 -14.79 -0.27
N PRO A 272 7.13 -16.13 -0.41
CA PRO A 272 7.56 -16.96 0.72
C PRO A 272 8.99 -16.62 1.21
N ILE A 273 9.91 -16.38 0.28
CA ILE A 273 11.30 -16.05 0.62
C ILE A 273 11.37 -14.76 1.43
N MET A 274 10.71 -13.69 0.95
CA MET A 274 10.71 -12.40 1.65
C MET A 274 10.06 -12.50 3.02
N ALA A 275 8.94 -13.23 3.15
CA ALA A 275 8.24 -13.40 4.40
C ALA A 275 9.12 -14.14 5.43
N ILE A 276 9.75 -15.24 5.04
CA ILE A 276 10.63 -16.03 5.91
C ILE A 276 11.79 -15.17 6.41
N ILE A 277 12.52 -14.52 5.51
CA ILE A 277 13.69 -13.69 5.88
C ILE A 277 13.26 -12.61 6.87
N TYR A 278 12.17 -11.91 6.59
CA TYR A 278 11.69 -10.80 7.43
C TYR A 278 11.18 -11.27 8.79
N ILE A 279 10.38 -12.35 8.81
CA ILE A 279 9.84 -12.92 10.07
C ILE A 279 10.99 -13.34 10.98
N PHE A 280 11.97 -14.08 10.48
CA PHE A 280 13.09 -14.54 11.31
C PHE A 280 13.94 -13.38 11.82
N GLY A 281 14.32 -12.42 10.97
CA GLY A 281 15.11 -11.27 11.39
C GLY A 281 14.40 -10.41 12.42
N SER A 282 13.10 -10.16 12.22
CA SER A 282 12.29 -9.38 13.15
C SER A 282 12.06 -10.10 14.48
N LEU A 283 11.81 -11.41 14.45
CA LEU A 283 11.66 -12.21 15.67
C LEU A 283 12.96 -12.21 16.49
N ILE A 284 14.13 -12.34 15.86
CA ILE A 284 15.41 -12.25 16.55
C ILE A 284 15.54 -10.88 17.25
N LEU A 285 15.25 -9.78 16.55
CA LEU A 285 15.31 -8.44 17.12
C LEU A 285 14.37 -8.29 18.32
N ILE A 286 13.12 -8.72 18.19
CA ILE A 286 12.11 -8.64 19.27
C ILE A 286 12.55 -9.50 20.47
N LEU A 287 13.09 -10.70 20.23
CA LEU A 287 13.59 -11.59 21.30
C LEU A 287 14.77 -10.97 22.04
N LEU A 288 15.68 -10.27 21.37
CA LEU A 288 16.77 -9.53 22.01
C LEU A 288 16.25 -8.41 22.93
N HIS A 289 15.08 -7.87 22.63
CA HIS A 289 14.43 -6.81 23.40
C HIS A 289 13.13 -7.28 24.08
N ILE A 290 13.01 -8.56 24.41
CA ILE A 290 11.76 -9.16 24.91
C ILE A 290 11.25 -8.49 26.18
N THR A 291 12.13 -7.96 27.02
CA THR A 291 11.76 -7.26 28.27
C THR A 291 11.00 -5.94 28.01
N ALA A 292 11.18 -5.32 26.84
CA ALA A 292 10.45 -4.12 26.45
C ALA A 292 9.07 -4.44 25.83
N LEU A 293 8.80 -5.69 25.44
CA LEU A 293 7.55 -6.08 24.75
C LEU A 293 6.28 -5.77 25.57
N PRO A 294 6.19 -6.04 26.87
CA PRO A 294 4.98 -5.67 27.65
C PRO A 294 4.70 -4.17 27.63
N ARG A 295 5.77 -3.36 27.73
CA ARG A 295 5.64 -1.89 27.61
C ARG A 295 5.18 -1.48 26.23
N ALA A 296 5.73 -2.06 25.15
CA ALA A 296 5.32 -1.78 23.78
C ALA A 296 3.82 -2.09 23.57
N VAL A 297 3.34 -3.23 24.07
CA VAL A 297 1.91 -3.59 24.04
C VAL A 297 1.07 -2.58 24.82
N ALA A 298 1.48 -2.21 26.04
CA ALA A 298 0.77 -1.22 26.85
C ALA A 298 0.69 0.15 26.12
N MET A 299 1.77 0.58 25.47
CA MET A 299 1.81 1.84 24.67
C MET A 299 0.75 1.83 23.54
N ILE A 300 0.52 0.69 22.89
CA ILE A 300 -0.48 0.56 21.83
C ILE A 300 -1.89 0.73 22.41
N PHE A 301 -2.24 0.00 23.49
CA PHE A 301 -3.59 0.05 24.06
C PHE A 301 -3.88 1.38 24.77
N VAL A 302 -2.95 1.89 25.58
CA VAL A 302 -3.11 3.18 26.25
C VAL A 302 -3.12 4.31 25.21
N GLY A 303 -2.19 4.29 24.26
CA GLY A 303 -2.09 5.30 23.21
C GLY A 303 -3.30 5.36 22.28
N ALA A 304 -4.06 4.26 22.14
CA ALA A 304 -5.28 4.23 21.31
C ALA A 304 -6.37 5.21 21.80
N PHE A 305 -6.44 5.43 23.12
CA PHE A 305 -7.49 6.25 23.75
C PHE A 305 -6.94 7.46 24.50
N SER A 306 -5.65 7.47 24.80
CA SER A 306 -4.95 8.54 25.51
C SER A 306 -3.52 8.74 24.97
N PRO A 307 -3.34 9.20 23.71
CA PRO A 307 -2.01 9.34 23.11
C PRO A 307 -1.05 10.20 23.94
N GLN A 308 -1.56 11.28 24.56
CA GLN A 308 -0.76 12.17 25.40
C GLN A 308 -0.19 11.48 26.65
N ALA A 309 -0.86 10.42 27.15
CA ALA A 309 -0.35 9.64 28.28
C ALA A 309 0.90 8.82 27.93
N VAL A 310 1.08 8.51 26.64
CA VAL A 310 2.21 7.73 26.14
C VAL A 310 3.34 8.63 25.62
N LEU A 311 2.99 9.68 24.88
CA LEU A 311 3.95 10.55 24.16
C LEU A 311 4.25 11.84 24.91
N GLY A 312 3.50 12.15 25.98
CA GLY A 312 3.55 13.43 26.67
C GLY A 312 2.62 14.50 26.06
N ALA A 313 2.20 15.45 26.87
CA ALA A 313 1.25 16.49 26.47
C ALA A 313 1.76 17.41 25.35
N GLY A 314 3.09 17.51 25.17
CA GLY A 314 3.71 18.35 24.14
C GLY A 314 3.71 17.75 22.73
N ALA A 315 3.37 16.46 22.57
CA ALA A 315 3.40 15.81 21.27
C ALA A 315 2.28 16.23 20.30
N GLY A 316 1.23 16.89 20.79
CA GLY A 316 0.12 17.41 19.97
C GLY A 316 -0.74 16.33 19.28
N ILE A 317 -0.48 15.03 19.52
CA ILE A 317 -1.21 13.91 18.92
C ILE A 317 -2.44 13.59 19.77
N GLY A 318 -3.61 13.65 19.14
CA GLY A 318 -4.89 13.28 19.74
C GLY A 318 -5.40 11.92 19.27
N VAL A 319 -6.49 11.44 19.88
CA VAL A 319 -7.16 10.19 19.46
C VAL A 319 -7.59 10.25 17.98
N ARG A 320 -7.98 11.42 17.50
CA ARG A 320 -8.36 11.62 16.10
C ARG A 320 -7.22 11.27 15.15
N GLU A 321 -6.01 11.72 15.43
CA GLU A 321 -4.81 11.43 14.64
C GLU A 321 -4.45 9.94 14.71
N ALA A 322 -4.53 9.33 15.90
CA ALA A 322 -4.30 7.90 16.05
C ALA A 322 -5.27 7.07 15.19
N VAL A 323 -6.57 7.41 15.20
CA VAL A 323 -7.59 6.76 14.35
C VAL A 323 -7.29 6.99 12.87
N ARG A 324 -7.05 8.25 12.48
CA ARG A 324 -6.81 8.63 11.07
C ARG A 324 -5.59 7.90 10.50
N PHE A 325 -4.44 8.00 11.16
CA PHE A 325 -3.22 7.36 10.70
C PHE A 325 -3.32 5.83 10.75
N GLY A 326 -3.92 5.29 11.82
CA GLY A 326 -4.12 3.86 11.94
C GLY A 326 -4.97 3.29 10.82
N VAL A 327 -6.14 3.86 10.57
CA VAL A 327 -7.04 3.38 9.50
C VAL A 327 -6.44 3.62 8.11
N ALA A 328 -5.93 4.83 7.82
CA ALA A 328 -5.41 5.16 6.50
C ALA A 328 -4.19 4.29 6.13
N ARG A 329 -3.21 4.17 7.03
CA ARG A 329 -2.01 3.37 6.75
C ARG A 329 -2.27 1.86 6.85
N GLY A 330 -3.20 1.42 7.69
CA GLY A 330 -3.67 0.03 7.73
C GLY A 330 -4.31 -0.40 6.42
N LEU A 331 -5.22 0.40 5.89
CA LEU A 331 -5.91 0.12 4.63
C LEU A 331 -4.95 0.21 3.42
N PHE A 332 -4.00 1.14 3.43
CA PHE A 332 -2.95 1.20 2.41
C PHE A 332 -2.10 -0.08 2.38
N SER A 333 -1.85 -0.71 3.53
CA SER A 333 -1.11 -1.96 3.63
C SER A 333 -1.94 -3.16 3.15
N ASN A 334 -3.10 -3.41 3.76
CA ASN A 334 -3.87 -4.64 3.53
C ASN A 334 -4.86 -4.57 2.35
N GLU A 335 -5.04 -3.39 1.75
CA GLU A 335 -5.86 -3.12 0.55
C GLU A 335 -7.35 -3.53 0.67
N ALA A 336 -7.88 -3.83 1.86
CA ALA A 336 -9.26 -4.29 2.03
C ALA A 336 -10.28 -3.19 1.72
N GLY A 337 -11.15 -3.45 0.75
CA GLY A 337 -12.16 -2.49 0.27
C GLY A 337 -11.67 -1.53 -0.81
N MET A 338 -10.38 -1.62 -1.20
CA MET A 338 -9.82 -0.78 -2.26
C MET A 338 -10.17 -1.28 -3.67
N GLY A 339 -10.49 -2.57 -3.81
CA GLY A 339 -10.80 -3.16 -5.12
C GLY A 339 -9.57 -3.57 -5.92
N SER A 340 -8.38 -3.58 -5.33
CA SER A 340 -7.12 -3.91 -5.99
C SER A 340 -6.92 -5.43 -6.13
N THR A 341 -6.85 -6.15 -5.01
CA THR A 341 -6.61 -7.60 -4.94
C THR A 341 -7.67 -8.48 -5.64
N PRO A 342 -8.94 -8.06 -5.81
CA PRO A 342 -9.92 -8.79 -6.61
C PRO A 342 -9.45 -9.20 -8.00
N HIS A 343 -8.51 -8.47 -8.61
CA HIS A 343 -7.93 -8.82 -9.91
C HIS A 343 -7.14 -10.14 -9.86
N ALA A 344 -6.38 -10.37 -8.79
CA ALA A 344 -5.67 -11.63 -8.58
C ALA A 344 -6.65 -12.75 -8.22
N HIS A 345 -7.58 -12.47 -7.29
CA HIS A 345 -8.57 -13.45 -6.85
C HIS A 345 -9.50 -13.91 -7.98
N ALA A 346 -9.84 -13.07 -8.95
CA ALA A 346 -10.64 -13.44 -10.10
C ALA A 346 -9.96 -14.52 -10.98
N ARG A 347 -8.63 -14.49 -11.08
CA ARG A 347 -7.85 -15.44 -11.89
C ARG A 347 -7.54 -16.74 -11.18
N ALA A 348 -7.82 -16.84 -9.89
CA ALA A 348 -7.57 -18.04 -9.12
C ALA A 348 -8.42 -19.20 -9.58
N ARG A 349 -7.82 -20.37 -9.73
CA ARG A 349 -8.52 -21.64 -9.87
C ARG A 349 -8.96 -22.13 -8.49
N ALA A 350 -10.07 -21.58 -8.01
CA ALA A 350 -10.64 -21.94 -6.73
C ALA A 350 -11.82 -22.92 -6.93
N SER A 351 -12.03 -23.79 -5.94
CA SER A 351 -13.15 -24.73 -5.92
C SER A 351 -14.51 -24.00 -5.83
N SER A 352 -14.54 -22.84 -5.23
CA SER A 352 -15.73 -21.97 -5.18
C SER A 352 -15.34 -20.51 -4.87
N PRO A 353 -16.25 -19.55 -5.14
CA PRO A 353 -16.06 -18.16 -4.72
C PRO A 353 -15.84 -18.02 -3.22
N HIS A 354 -16.52 -18.84 -2.40
CA HIS A 354 -16.37 -18.86 -0.96
C HIS A 354 -14.94 -19.19 -0.52
N HIS A 355 -14.34 -20.27 -1.06
CA HIS A 355 -12.97 -20.66 -0.71
C HIS A 355 -11.96 -19.56 -1.08
N GLN A 356 -12.13 -18.91 -2.24
CA GLN A 356 -11.26 -17.79 -2.58
C GLN A 356 -11.45 -16.58 -1.66
N GLY A 357 -12.68 -16.33 -1.20
CA GLY A 357 -12.96 -15.32 -0.17
C GLY A 357 -12.25 -15.63 1.15
N MET A 358 -12.23 -16.91 1.56
CA MET A 358 -11.52 -17.34 2.77
C MET A 358 -10.00 -17.11 2.65
N CYS A 359 -9.43 -17.40 1.49
CA CYS A 359 -8.02 -17.15 1.21
C CYS A 359 -7.69 -15.64 1.28
N ALA A 360 -8.54 -14.79 0.70
CA ALA A 360 -8.37 -13.32 0.75
C ALA A 360 -8.44 -12.79 2.19
N MET A 361 -9.32 -13.33 3.01
CA MET A 361 -9.43 -12.96 4.43
C MET A 361 -8.13 -13.27 5.20
N VAL A 362 -7.51 -14.42 4.95
CA VAL A 362 -6.24 -14.82 5.58
C VAL A 362 -5.09 -13.96 5.11
N SER A 363 -5.08 -13.48 3.86
CA SER A 363 -4.02 -12.59 3.38
C SER A 363 -3.96 -11.26 4.16
N VAL A 364 -5.12 -10.66 4.47
CA VAL A 364 -5.19 -9.46 5.33
C VAL A 364 -4.68 -9.76 6.75
N PHE A 365 -4.99 -10.94 7.28
CA PHE A 365 -4.48 -11.35 8.59
C PHE A 365 -2.94 -11.46 8.57
N ILE A 366 -2.36 -12.09 7.55
CA ILE A 366 -0.90 -12.21 7.40
C ILE A 366 -0.26 -10.84 7.27
N ASP A 367 -0.80 -9.97 6.43
CA ASP A 367 -0.29 -8.62 6.22
C ASP A 367 -0.24 -7.82 7.52
N THR A 368 -1.37 -7.65 8.18
CA THR A 368 -1.49 -6.70 9.29
C THR A 368 -1.14 -7.31 10.64
N PHE A 369 -1.63 -8.53 10.95
CA PHE A 369 -1.43 -9.12 12.27
C PHE A 369 -0.11 -9.91 12.40
N ILE A 370 0.58 -10.23 11.30
CA ILE A 370 1.90 -10.84 11.33
C ILE A 370 2.95 -9.83 10.87
N ILE A 371 3.00 -9.52 9.58
CA ILE A 371 4.15 -8.78 8.99
C ILE A 371 4.24 -7.35 9.53
N LEU A 372 3.15 -6.59 9.52
CA LEU A 372 3.14 -5.23 10.01
C LEU A 372 3.46 -5.15 11.50
N ASN A 373 2.93 -6.08 12.32
CA ASN A 373 3.23 -6.13 13.74
C ASN A 373 4.70 -6.41 14.05
N LEU A 374 5.39 -7.19 13.23
CA LEU A 374 6.82 -7.39 13.38
C LEU A 374 7.59 -6.07 13.24
N THR A 375 7.22 -5.23 12.28
CA THR A 375 7.79 -3.87 12.14
C THR A 375 7.50 -3.02 13.37
N VAL A 376 6.24 -2.99 13.80
CA VAL A 376 5.79 -2.20 14.94
C VAL A 376 6.54 -2.58 16.21
N PHE A 377 6.57 -3.86 16.54
CA PHE A 377 7.28 -4.31 17.74
C PHE A 377 8.78 -4.13 17.63
N SER A 378 9.38 -4.27 16.45
CA SER A 378 10.79 -3.95 16.23
C SER A 378 11.10 -2.49 16.57
N ILE A 379 10.25 -1.54 16.15
CA ILE A 379 10.41 -0.11 16.43
C ILE A 379 10.14 0.20 17.91
N LEU A 380 9.05 -0.31 18.47
CA LEU A 380 8.64 0.03 19.84
C LEU A 380 9.57 -0.59 20.90
N THR A 381 10.05 -1.82 20.69
CA THR A 381 10.92 -2.50 21.67
C THR A 381 12.33 -1.95 21.67
N THR A 382 12.82 -1.43 20.55
CA THR A 382 14.14 -0.78 20.47
C THR A 382 14.15 0.67 20.95
N GLY A 383 12.97 1.29 21.12
CA GLY A 383 12.84 2.64 21.66
C GLY A 383 13.30 3.78 20.73
N VAL A 384 13.37 3.52 19.41
CA VAL A 384 13.92 4.49 18.43
C VAL A 384 12.92 5.56 17.97
N MET A 385 11.72 5.64 18.54
CA MET A 385 10.69 6.60 18.11
C MET A 385 11.14 8.07 18.22
N ASP A 386 11.99 8.38 19.19
CA ASP A 386 12.49 9.74 19.43
C ASP A 386 13.72 10.11 18.57
N SER A 387 14.09 9.25 17.61
CA SER A 387 15.27 9.47 16.73
C SER A 387 15.09 10.60 15.70
N GLY A 388 13.88 11.17 15.56
CA GLY A 388 13.56 12.15 14.52
C GLY A 388 13.43 11.55 13.10
N LYS A 389 13.64 10.23 12.95
CA LYS A 389 13.44 9.52 11.67
C LYS A 389 11.98 9.10 11.50
N THR A 390 11.55 8.92 10.25
CA THR A 390 10.21 8.41 9.90
C THR A 390 10.30 7.46 8.70
N GLY A 391 9.19 6.80 8.37
CA GLY A 391 9.13 5.90 7.23
C GLY A 391 10.16 4.78 7.30
N VAL A 392 10.79 4.46 6.17
CA VAL A 392 11.78 3.36 6.09
C VAL A 392 12.99 3.61 6.98
N ALA A 393 13.47 4.86 7.08
CA ALA A 393 14.62 5.21 7.89
C ALA A 393 14.42 4.91 9.39
N LEU A 394 13.19 4.99 9.90
CA LEU A 394 12.87 4.60 11.27
C LEU A 394 12.96 3.08 11.46
N ALA A 395 12.46 2.29 10.50
CA ALA A 395 12.59 0.83 10.52
C ALA A 395 14.07 0.41 10.43
N GLN A 396 14.87 1.04 9.54
CA GLN A 396 16.31 0.81 9.47
C GLN A 396 17.01 1.13 10.80
N GLN A 397 16.66 2.24 11.44
CA GLN A 397 17.20 2.64 12.73
C GLN A 397 16.90 1.60 13.82
N ALA A 398 15.70 1.02 13.83
CA ALA A 398 15.33 -0.02 14.79
C ALA A 398 16.24 -1.25 14.68
N PHE A 399 16.52 -1.70 13.46
CA PHE A 399 17.42 -2.84 13.25
C PHE A 399 18.89 -2.46 13.44
N ALA A 400 19.28 -1.25 13.03
CA ALA A 400 20.64 -0.76 13.21
C ALA A 400 21.02 -0.59 14.69
N SER A 401 20.08 -0.28 15.57
CA SER A 401 20.33 -0.15 17.02
C SER A 401 20.88 -1.44 17.66
N SER A 402 20.54 -2.61 17.10
CA SER A 402 20.97 -3.91 17.62
C SER A 402 22.01 -4.60 16.75
N PHE A 403 21.94 -4.41 15.42
CA PHE A 403 22.79 -5.12 14.45
C PHE A 403 23.77 -4.20 13.72
N GLY A 404 23.81 -2.91 14.06
CA GLY A 404 24.68 -1.94 13.37
C GLY A 404 24.37 -1.87 11.87
N ARG A 405 25.39 -1.72 11.04
CA ARG A 405 25.29 -1.65 9.57
C ARG A 405 24.55 -2.84 8.96
N PHE A 406 24.69 -4.03 9.53
CA PHE A 406 23.95 -5.20 9.05
C PHE A 406 22.43 -4.99 9.15
N GLY A 407 21.94 -4.35 10.22
CA GLY A 407 20.52 -4.04 10.38
C GLY A 407 20.00 -3.10 9.31
N THR A 408 20.76 -2.06 8.95
CA THR A 408 20.39 -1.13 7.86
C THR A 408 20.30 -1.86 6.51
N VAL A 409 21.31 -2.69 6.19
CA VAL A 409 21.33 -3.51 4.97
C VAL A 409 20.17 -4.51 4.96
N PHE A 410 19.93 -5.18 6.08
CA PHE A 410 18.86 -6.18 6.22
C PHE A 410 17.49 -5.59 5.85
N ILE A 411 17.14 -4.42 6.42
CA ILE A 411 15.88 -3.75 6.11
C ILE A 411 15.82 -3.27 4.66
N ALA A 412 16.91 -2.76 4.10
CA ALA A 412 16.94 -2.37 2.70
C ALA A 412 16.69 -3.56 1.75
N VAL A 413 17.25 -4.72 2.03
CA VAL A 413 17.05 -5.97 1.28
C VAL A 413 15.61 -6.48 1.46
N CYS A 414 15.06 -6.47 2.68
CA CYS A 414 13.68 -6.85 2.93
C CYS A 414 12.72 -5.91 2.20
N LEU A 415 12.96 -4.60 2.25
CA LEU A 415 12.16 -3.62 1.53
C LEU A 415 12.26 -3.80 0.01
N LEU A 416 13.44 -4.11 -0.52
CA LEU A 416 13.59 -4.44 -1.94
C LEU A 416 12.64 -5.56 -2.33
N PHE A 417 12.59 -6.65 -1.58
CA PHE A 417 11.69 -7.77 -1.89
C PHE A 417 10.22 -7.38 -1.73
N PHE A 418 9.85 -6.72 -0.64
CA PHE A 418 8.48 -6.29 -0.36
C PHE A 418 7.98 -5.30 -1.41
N ALA A 419 8.69 -4.18 -1.58
CA ALA A 419 8.28 -3.13 -2.49
C ALA A 419 8.37 -3.57 -3.97
N PHE A 420 9.35 -4.38 -4.34
CA PHE A 420 9.44 -4.89 -5.71
C PHE A 420 8.33 -5.90 -6.03
N SER A 421 7.97 -6.78 -5.09
CA SER A 421 6.80 -7.66 -5.27
C SER A 421 5.51 -6.87 -5.43
N THR A 422 5.37 -5.77 -4.69
CA THR A 422 4.23 -4.86 -4.82
C THR A 422 4.20 -4.16 -6.19
N ILE A 423 5.35 -3.72 -6.71
CA ILE A 423 5.45 -3.19 -8.08
C ILE A 423 4.89 -4.21 -9.09
N LEU A 424 5.24 -5.49 -8.95
CA LEU A 424 4.74 -6.53 -9.83
C LEU A 424 3.21 -6.72 -9.70
N GLY A 425 2.69 -6.81 -8.47
CA GLY A 425 1.27 -6.96 -8.20
C GLY A 425 0.45 -5.77 -8.71
N TRP A 426 0.89 -4.56 -8.43
CA TRP A 426 0.19 -3.33 -8.83
C TRP A 426 0.28 -3.07 -10.35
N HIS A 427 1.41 -3.41 -10.97
CA HIS A 427 1.48 -3.43 -12.43
C HIS A 427 0.41 -4.36 -13.04
N PHE A 428 0.26 -5.56 -12.52
CA PHE A 428 -0.75 -6.51 -12.99
C PHE A 428 -2.19 -5.98 -12.82
N PHE A 429 -2.50 -5.30 -11.72
CA PHE A 429 -3.82 -4.69 -11.50
C PHE A 429 -4.07 -3.56 -12.50
N GLY A 430 -3.11 -2.68 -12.69
CA GLY A 430 -3.19 -1.61 -13.68
C GLY A 430 -3.31 -2.14 -15.11
N GLU A 431 -2.49 -3.13 -15.49
CA GLU A 431 -2.53 -3.77 -16.80
C GLU A 431 -3.90 -4.37 -17.12
N THR A 432 -4.52 -5.04 -16.14
CA THR A 432 -5.86 -5.62 -16.30
C THR A 432 -6.90 -4.54 -16.63
N ASN A 433 -6.79 -3.36 -16.01
CA ASN A 433 -7.69 -2.23 -16.26
C ASN A 433 -7.37 -1.49 -17.56
N VAL A 434 -6.11 -1.39 -17.94
CA VAL A 434 -5.70 -0.87 -19.27
C VAL A 434 -6.25 -1.76 -20.39
N ARG A 435 -6.15 -3.08 -20.25
CA ARG A 435 -6.76 -4.03 -21.19
C ARG A 435 -8.28 -3.89 -21.27
N TYR A 436 -8.92 -3.61 -20.14
CA TYR A 436 -10.37 -3.39 -20.09
C TYR A 436 -10.79 -2.14 -20.85
N LEU A 437 -10.07 -1.01 -20.72
CA LEU A 437 -10.39 0.27 -21.35
C LEU A 437 -9.94 0.37 -22.80
N PHE A 438 -8.73 -0.08 -23.11
CA PHE A 438 -8.03 0.20 -24.37
C PHE A 438 -7.62 -1.04 -25.17
N GLY A 439 -7.89 -2.23 -24.62
CA GLY A 439 -7.54 -3.51 -25.27
C GLY A 439 -6.09 -3.92 -25.09
N ASP A 440 -5.73 -5.11 -25.66
CA ASP A 440 -4.45 -5.77 -25.39
C ASP A 440 -3.23 -5.01 -25.93
N ARG A 441 -3.41 -4.23 -27.02
CA ARG A 441 -2.29 -3.46 -27.61
C ARG A 441 -1.76 -2.39 -26.66
N ALA A 442 -2.63 -1.77 -25.87
CA ALA A 442 -2.27 -0.73 -24.91
C ALA A 442 -1.45 -1.28 -23.71
N SER A 443 -1.54 -2.56 -23.41
CA SER A 443 -0.82 -3.20 -22.30
C SER A 443 0.70 -3.04 -22.40
N ARG A 444 1.26 -3.16 -23.61
CA ARG A 444 2.71 -2.99 -23.82
C ARG A 444 3.16 -1.54 -23.58
N ILE A 445 2.38 -0.58 -24.09
CA ILE A 445 2.65 0.85 -23.88
C ILE A 445 2.58 1.17 -22.40
N TYR A 446 1.55 0.67 -21.71
CA TYR A 446 1.40 0.81 -20.25
C TYR A 446 2.61 0.25 -19.50
N SER A 447 3.07 -0.96 -19.82
CA SER A 447 4.23 -1.56 -19.16
C SER A 447 5.50 -0.71 -19.33
N LEU A 448 5.73 -0.14 -20.53
CA LEU A 448 6.86 0.76 -20.77
C LEU A 448 6.73 2.08 -19.99
N LEU A 449 5.52 2.63 -19.90
CA LEU A 449 5.27 3.81 -19.09
C LEU A 449 5.52 3.53 -17.60
N VAL A 450 5.07 2.38 -17.07
CA VAL A 450 5.34 2.01 -15.67
C VAL A 450 6.84 1.90 -15.40
N VAL A 451 7.62 1.31 -16.33
CA VAL A 451 9.08 1.26 -16.21
C VAL A 451 9.69 2.67 -16.13
N LEU A 452 9.21 3.61 -16.95
CA LEU A 452 9.63 5.01 -16.87
C LEU A 452 9.25 5.65 -15.53
N PHE A 453 8.02 5.40 -15.04
CA PHE A 453 7.55 5.92 -13.75
C PHE A 453 8.31 5.34 -12.56
N ILE A 454 8.83 4.11 -12.62
CA ILE A 454 9.74 3.54 -11.61
C ILE A 454 11.02 4.39 -11.52
N VAL A 455 11.60 4.78 -12.65
CA VAL A 455 12.80 5.63 -12.66
C VAL A 455 12.48 7.03 -12.12
N ILE A 456 11.42 7.67 -12.62
CA ILE A 456 10.99 9.00 -12.17
C ILE A 456 10.69 8.99 -10.67
N GLY A 457 9.95 7.99 -10.19
CA GLY A 457 9.58 7.85 -8.78
C GLY A 457 10.78 7.80 -7.85
N SER A 458 11.87 7.15 -8.25
CA SER A 458 13.09 7.08 -7.44
C SER A 458 13.76 8.44 -7.23
N THR A 459 13.46 9.46 -8.06
CA THR A 459 14.07 10.80 -8.01
C THR A 459 13.20 11.84 -7.32
N LEU A 460 11.90 11.59 -7.15
CA LEU A 460 10.96 12.57 -6.63
C LEU A 460 11.01 12.66 -5.10
N LYS A 461 10.48 13.78 -4.57
CA LYS A 461 10.28 13.94 -3.12
C LYS A 461 9.25 12.93 -2.63
N VAL A 462 9.57 12.23 -1.56
CA VAL A 462 8.73 11.18 -0.94
C VAL A 462 7.29 11.67 -0.71
N GLN A 463 7.11 12.88 -0.15
CA GLN A 463 5.80 13.40 0.20
C GLN A 463 4.88 13.55 -1.01
N LEU A 464 5.38 14.16 -2.11
CA LEU A 464 4.57 14.36 -3.32
C LEU A 464 4.05 13.01 -3.88
N VAL A 465 4.91 12.00 -3.90
CA VAL A 465 4.56 10.68 -4.45
C VAL A 465 3.49 10.00 -3.60
N TRP A 466 3.59 10.12 -2.27
CA TRP A 466 2.59 9.61 -1.35
C TRP A 466 1.26 10.36 -1.47
N ASP A 467 1.27 11.69 -1.54
CA ASP A 467 0.04 12.49 -1.63
C ASP A 467 -0.75 12.20 -2.90
N LEU A 468 -0.07 12.06 -4.04
CA LEU A 468 -0.70 11.65 -5.29
C LEU A 468 -1.26 10.22 -5.23
N SER A 469 -0.50 9.30 -4.66
CA SER A 469 -0.94 7.91 -4.49
C SER A 469 -2.19 7.84 -3.58
N ASP A 470 -2.17 8.52 -2.44
CA ASP A 470 -3.29 8.57 -1.50
C ASP A 470 -4.54 9.18 -2.15
N PHE A 471 -4.39 10.23 -2.96
CA PHE A 471 -5.52 10.89 -3.64
C PHE A 471 -6.24 9.94 -4.60
N PHE A 472 -5.51 9.31 -5.51
CA PHE A 472 -6.11 8.40 -6.48
C PHE A 472 -6.59 7.09 -5.85
N ASN A 473 -5.91 6.58 -4.82
CA ASN A 473 -6.38 5.46 -4.01
C ASN A 473 -7.73 5.78 -3.37
N GLY A 474 -7.87 6.98 -2.81
CA GLY A 474 -9.14 7.42 -2.23
C GLY A 474 -10.28 7.44 -3.23
N LEU A 475 -10.04 7.94 -4.43
CA LEU A 475 -11.06 8.02 -5.48
C LEU A 475 -11.50 6.64 -5.99
N MET A 476 -10.59 5.66 -6.10
CA MET A 476 -10.95 4.33 -6.59
C MET A 476 -11.80 3.52 -5.60
N VAL A 477 -11.70 3.80 -4.30
CA VAL A 477 -12.49 3.14 -3.26
C VAL A 477 -13.99 3.39 -3.44
N ILE A 478 -14.39 4.61 -3.85
CA ILE A 478 -15.80 5.02 -3.90
C ILE A 478 -16.64 4.10 -4.79
N PRO A 479 -16.34 3.91 -6.10
CA PRO A 479 -17.13 3.03 -6.95
C PRO A 479 -17.09 1.57 -6.49
N ASN A 480 -15.98 1.11 -5.91
CA ASN A 480 -15.83 -0.24 -5.40
C ASN A 480 -16.77 -0.51 -4.22
N VAL A 481 -16.72 0.31 -3.19
CA VAL A 481 -17.56 0.17 -1.98
C VAL A 481 -19.04 0.26 -2.32
N CYS A 482 -19.43 1.18 -3.20
CA CYS A 482 -20.81 1.26 -3.67
C CYS A 482 -21.30 -0.06 -4.31
N ALA A 483 -20.45 -0.69 -5.13
CA ALA A 483 -20.78 -1.96 -5.76
C ALA A 483 -20.80 -3.13 -4.76
N LEU A 484 -19.91 -3.14 -3.78
CA LEU A 484 -19.90 -4.14 -2.70
C LEU A 484 -21.23 -4.13 -1.97
N ILE A 485 -21.69 -2.95 -1.51
CA ILE A 485 -22.95 -2.80 -0.78
C ILE A 485 -24.14 -3.23 -1.66
N ALA A 486 -24.17 -2.83 -2.92
CA ALA A 486 -25.25 -3.19 -3.86
C ALA A 486 -25.34 -4.71 -4.10
N LEU A 487 -24.21 -5.42 -4.08
CA LEU A 487 -24.13 -6.86 -4.35
C LEU A 487 -24.11 -7.74 -3.10
N THR A 488 -24.43 -7.21 -1.93
CA THR A 488 -24.43 -7.96 -0.66
C THR A 488 -25.26 -9.24 -0.72
N ALA A 489 -26.39 -9.24 -1.44
CA ALA A 489 -27.24 -10.42 -1.59
C ALA A 489 -26.51 -11.58 -2.28
N VAL A 490 -25.66 -11.27 -3.27
CA VAL A 490 -24.83 -12.25 -3.99
C VAL A 490 -23.80 -12.86 -3.05
N VAL A 491 -23.07 -12.02 -2.31
CA VAL A 491 -22.07 -12.47 -1.33
C VAL A 491 -22.70 -13.39 -0.27
N ARG A 492 -23.84 -12.99 0.27
CA ARG A 492 -24.57 -13.79 1.27
C ARG A 492 -25.06 -15.12 0.72
N LYS A 493 -25.53 -15.14 -0.52
CA LYS A 493 -25.96 -16.38 -1.20
C LYS A 493 -24.80 -17.36 -1.33
N GLU A 494 -23.64 -16.89 -1.76
CA GLU A 494 -22.45 -17.73 -1.88
C GLU A 494 -21.95 -18.23 -0.52
N ALA A 495 -21.90 -17.36 0.50
CA ALA A 495 -21.55 -17.77 1.87
C ALA A 495 -22.56 -18.79 2.43
N GLY A 496 -23.86 -18.62 2.18
CA GLY A 496 -24.92 -19.54 2.64
C GLY A 496 -24.83 -20.92 1.99
N ARG A 497 -24.45 -21.03 0.73
CA ARG A 497 -24.25 -22.32 0.02
C ARG A 497 -23.20 -23.21 0.69
N HIS A 498 -22.26 -22.60 1.39
CA HIS A 498 -21.17 -23.28 2.10
C HIS A 498 -21.40 -23.33 3.62
N GLY A 499 -22.63 -23.09 4.08
CA GLY A 499 -22.98 -23.14 5.51
C GLY A 499 -22.27 -22.06 6.35
N ALA A 500 -21.81 -20.99 5.74
CA ALA A 500 -21.11 -19.91 6.43
C ALA A 500 -22.05 -18.86 7.04
N LEU A 501 -23.38 -18.96 6.80
CA LEU A 501 -24.40 -18.08 7.36
C LEU A 501 -25.26 -18.78 8.41
#